data_4ffcb918d259d1f4000087c10580f39e
#
_entry.id   4ffcb918d259d1f4000087c10580f39e
#
_cell.length_a   1.000
_cell.length_b   1.000
_cell.length_c   1.000
_cell.angle_alpha   90.00
_cell.angle_beta   90.00
_cell.angle_gamma   90.00
#
_symmetry.space_group_name_H-M   'P 1'
#
loop_
_entity.id
_entity.type
_entity.pdbx_description
1 polymer ?
#
loop_
_entity_poly.entity_id
_entity_poly.type
_entity_poly.pdbx_seq_one_letter_code
_entity_poly.pdbx_strand_id
1 'polypeptide(L)'
;VPDRGLFVVADGMGGHAAGEVASEMAVRGIARDLTAAHGASLDETVGRVTAAIRSANAAIFERTLVEHDKRGMGTTATVLILHGNRYLIGHVGDSRAYLLRDGVFHQLTKDHSYVQEQVDAGYLTPEQARTHPYSNVITRCVGASGDVVPDIFSGTCRANDVFLLASDGLTGMVEDDALAAILKAQGSPEKWVDRMVSEANRRGGLDNITAIVVRIDEVDAPTPDGVTTQDVPASQR
;
A
#
# COMPACT_ATOMS: atom_id res chain seq x y z
N VAL A 1 -0.52 -8.24 11.05
CA VAL A 1 -0.10 -9.49 11.73
C VAL A 1 1.43 -9.57 11.68
N PRO A 2 2.14 -8.78 12.56
CA PRO A 2 3.60 -8.63 12.50
C PRO A 2 4.35 -9.97 12.59
N ASP A 3 3.94 -10.85 13.50
CA ASP A 3 4.57 -12.18 13.68
C ASP A 3 4.52 -13.08 12.43
N ARG A 4 3.74 -12.68 11.43
CA ARG A 4 3.62 -13.35 10.12
C ARG A 4 4.22 -12.54 8.99
N GLY A 5 4.86 -11.42 9.28
CA GLY A 5 5.37 -10.50 8.27
C GLY A 5 4.28 -9.92 7.37
N LEU A 6 3.02 -9.85 7.81
CA LEU A 6 1.89 -9.37 7.03
C LEU A 6 1.40 -8.01 7.54
N PHE A 7 1.38 -7.02 6.64
CA PHE A 7 0.93 -5.65 6.89
C PHE A 7 -0.04 -5.22 5.79
N VAL A 8 -1.15 -4.59 6.16
CA VAL A 8 -2.19 -4.18 5.22
C VAL A 8 -2.65 -2.77 5.56
N VAL A 9 -2.69 -1.90 4.57
CA VAL A 9 -3.38 -0.60 4.61
C VAL A 9 -4.53 -0.65 3.61
N ALA A 10 -5.68 -0.19 4.05
CA ALA A 10 -6.88 -0.05 3.23
C ALA A 10 -7.57 1.26 3.60
N ASP A 11 -7.86 2.08 2.60
CA ASP A 11 -8.53 3.36 2.72
C ASP A 11 -9.91 3.28 2.07
N GLY A 12 -10.95 3.51 2.87
CA GLY A 12 -12.33 3.26 2.48
C GLY A 12 -13.01 4.46 1.88
N MET A 13 -13.68 4.28 0.75
CA MET A 13 -14.46 5.31 0.04
C MET A 13 -15.93 4.94 -0.08
N GLY A 14 -16.79 5.93 -0.37
CA GLY A 14 -18.24 5.73 -0.58
C GLY A 14 -19.12 6.34 0.52
N GLY A 15 -18.62 7.39 1.19
CA GLY A 15 -19.26 8.02 2.36
C GLY A 15 -18.83 7.34 3.66
N HIS A 16 -18.79 8.10 4.78
CA HIS A 16 -18.12 7.72 6.01
C HIS A 16 -18.39 6.27 6.46
N ALA A 17 -19.63 5.90 6.71
CA ALA A 17 -19.99 4.55 7.22
C ALA A 17 -19.78 3.41 6.19
N ALA A 18 -19.88 3.70 4.90
CA ALA A 18 -19.72 2.68 3.86
C ALA A 18 -18.24 2.41 3.58
N GLY A 19 -17.40 3.46 3.55
CA GLY A 19 -15.95 3.34 3.41
C GLY A 19 -15.31 2.53 4.55
N GLU A 20 -15.69 2.83 5.82
CA GLU A 20 -15.22 2.08 6.99
C GLU A 20 -15.52 0.58 6.88
N VAL A 21 -16.74 0.24 6.43
CA VAL A 21 -17.14 -1.16 6.23
C VAL A 21 -16.29 -1.82 5.14
N ALA A 22 -16.06 -1.14 4.02
CA ALA A 22 -15.28 -1.69 2.91
C ALA A 22 -13.83 -1.93 3.32
N SER A 23 -13.17 -0.96 3.97
CA SER A 23 -11.78 -1.10 4.42
C SER A 23 -11.63 -2.18 5.50
N GLU A 24 -12.57 -2.27 6.45
CA GLU A 24 -12.58 -3.33 7.46
C GLU A 24 -12.75 -4.73 6.83
N MET A 25 -13.66 -4.88 5.88
CA MET A 25 -13.86 -6.14 5.15
C MET A 25 -12.61 -6.55 4.39
N ALA A 26 -11.96 -5.60 3.70
CA ALA A 26 -10.73 -5.87 2.95
C ALA A 26 -9.61 -6.31 3.89
N VAL A 27 -9.31 -5.55 4.95
CA VAL A 27 -8.23 -5.88 5.90
C VAL A 27 -8.47 -7.24 6.55
N ARG A 28 -9.68 -7.51 7.05
CA ARG A 28 -10.00 -8.79 7.70
C ARG A 28 -9.98 -9.97 6.72
N GLY A 29 -10.54 -9.81 5.52
CA GLY A 29 -10.56 -10.84 4.49
C GLY A 29 -9.15 -11.21 4.04
N ILE A 30 -8.35 -10.22 3.65
CA ILE A 30 -6.95 -10.39 3.22
C ILE A 30 -6.11 -11.03 4.35
N ALA A 31 -6.21 -10.52 5.58
CA ALA A 31 -5.46 -11.07 6.70
C ALA A 31 -5.84 -12.53 6.98
N ARG A 32 -7.12 -12.88 6.98
CA ARG A 32 -7.60 -14.26 7.17
C ARG A 32 -7.01 -15.18 6.09
N ASP A 33 -7.11 -14.81 4.82
CA ASP A 33 -6.74 -15.66 3.68
C ASP A 33 -5.21 -15.84 3.59
N LEU A 34 -4.43 -14.83 4.01
CA LEU A 34 -2.97 -14.88 3.97
C LEU A 34 -2.34 -15.50 5.22
N THR A 35 -2.96 -15.38 6.41
CA THR A 35 -2.41 -15.99 7.63
C THR A 35 -2.61 -17.51 7.69
N ALA A 36 -3.56 -18.06 6.96
CA ALA A 36 -3.79 -19.49 6.88
C ALA A 36 -2.68 -20.29 6.16
N ALA A 37 -1.68 -19.61 5.58
CA ALA A 37 -0.72 -20.20 4.66
C ALA A 37 0.72 -20.05 5.13
N HIS A 38 1.38 -21.17 5.48
CA HIS A 38 2.79 -21.22 5.87
C HIS A 38 3.63 -21.92 4.79
N GLY A 39 4.86 -21.44 4.57
CA GLY A 39 5.89 -22.17 3.83
C GLY A 39 5.72 -22.19 2.30
N ALA A 40 5.02 -21.23 1.72
CA ALA A 40 4.84 -21.12 0.28
C ALA A 40 6.09 -20.56 -0.41
N SER A 41 6.34 -20.98 -1.65
CA SER A 41 7.30 -20.33 -2.54
C SER A 41 6.86 -18.87 -2.84
N LEU A 42 7.76 -18.07 -3.44
CA LEU A 42 7.40 -16.69 -3.82
C LEU A 42 6.25 -16.67 -4.82
N ASP A 43 6.27 -17.54 -5.83
CA ASP A 43 5.23 -17.63 -6.86
C ASP A 43 3.87 -18.03 -6.26
N GLU A 44 3.86 -18.97 -5.33
CA GLU A 44 2.67 -19.32 -4.56
C GLU A 44 2.18 -18.13 -3.72
N THR A 45 3.10 -17.36 -3.14
CA THR A 45 2.73 -16.16 -2.36
C THR A 45 2.11 -15.09 -3.25
N VAL A 46 2.63 -14.87 -4.46
CA VAL A 46 2.02 -13.97 -5.48
C VAL A 46 0.59 -14.42 -5.80
N GLY A 47 0.40 -15.70 -6.09
CA GLY A 47 -0.93 -16.25 -6.37
C GLY A 47 -1.90 -16.06 -5.20
N ARG A 48 -1.45 -16.24 -3.98
CA ARG A 48 -2.25 -16.07 -2.75
C ARG A 48 -2.63 -14.63 -2.48
N VAL A 49 -1.69 -13.68 -2.63
CA VAL A 49 -1.98 -12.24 -2.47
C VAL A 49 -3.00 -11.79 -3.50
N THR A 50 -2.81 -12.19 -4.75
CA THR A 50 -3.77 -11.91 -5.83
C THR A 50 -5.15 -12.48 -5.50
N ALA A 51 -5.23 -13.74 -5.09
CA ALA A 51 -6.49 -14.39 -4.73
C ALA A 51 -7.16 -13.74 -3.51
N ALA A 52 -6.39 -13.37 -2.47
CA ALA A 52 -6.93 -12.72 -1.27
C ALA A 52 -7.54 -11.35 -1.59
N ILE A 53 -6.86 -10.53 -2.41
CA ILE A 53 -7.39 -9.22 -2.82
C ILE A 53 -8.65 -9.41 -3.69
N ARG A 54 -8.66 -10.36 -4.61
CA ARG A 54 -9.85 -10.65 -5.44
C ARG A 54 -11.01 -11.22 -4.62
N SER A 55 -10.74 -12.04 -3.61
CA SER A 55 -11.74 -12.55 -2.68
C SER A 55 -12.38 -11.41 -1.87
N ALA A 56 -11.55 -10.49 -1.35
CA ALA A 56 -12.03 -9.29 -0.66
C ALA A 56 -12.87 -8.41 -1.60
N ASN A 57 -12.43 -8.23 -2.86
CA ASN A 57 -13.18 -7.50 -3.87
C ASN A 57 -14.56 -8.10 -4.11
N ALA A 58 -14.65 -9.40 -4.34
CA ALA A 58 -15.91 -10.09 -4.57
C ALA A 58 -16.87 -9.91 -3.39
N ALA A 59 -16.40 -10.11 -2.15
CA ALA A 59 -17.21 -9.96 -0.96
C ALA A 59 -17.75 -8.53 -0.76
N ILE A 60 -16.92 -7.51 -1.02
CA ILE A 60 -17.33 -6.10 -0.93
C ILE A 60 -18.32 -5.78 -2.06
N PHE A 61 -18.01 -6.17 -3.30
CA PHE A 61 -18.87 -5.93 -4.45
C PHE A 61 -20.25 -6.58 -4.30
N GLU A 62 -20.31 -7.85 -3.89
CA GLU A 62 -21.58 -8.55 -3.61
C GLU A 62 -22.42 -7.80 -2.59
N ARG A 63 -21.77 -7.27 -1.53
CA ARG A 63 -22.47 -6.50 -0.52
C ARG A 63 -23.06 -5.20 -1.06
N THR A 64 -22.39 -4.53 -2.00
CA THR A 64 -22.92 -3.32 -2.66
C THR A 64 -24.18 -3.59 -3.49
N LEU A 65 -24.35 -4.82 -3.98
CA LEU A 65 -25.52 -5.22 -4.78
C LEU A 65 -26.75 -5.51 -3.91
N VAL A 66 -26.53 -5.96 -2.67
CA VAL A 66 -27.59 -6.38 -1.74
C VAL A 66 -28.02 -5.25 -0.80
N GLU A 67 -27.07 -4.50 -0.25
CA GLU A 67 -27.32 -3.44 0.71
C GLU A 67 -27.34 -2.06 0.02
N HIS A 68 -28.53 -1.47 -0.14
CA HIS A 68 -28.69 -0.21 -0.87
C HIS A 68 -27.92 0.98 -0.27
N ASP A 69 -27.76 1.01 1.05
CA ASP A 69 -26.99 2.03 1.79
C ASP A 69 -25.46 1.84 1.64
N LYS A 70 -25.01 0.74 1.05
CA LYS A 70 -23.61 0.44 0.77
C LYS A 70 -23.25 0.56 -0.73
N ARG A 71 -24.17 1.05 -1.55
CA ARG A 71 -23.89 1.24 -2.98
C ARG A 71 -22.72 2.17 -3.20
N GLY A 72 -21.78 1.73 -4.05
CA GLY A 72 -20.59 2.51 -4.39
C GLY A 72 -19.52 2.54 -3.31
N MET A 73 -19.65 1.73 -2.23
CA MET A 73 -18.53 1.58 -1.31
C MET A 73 -17.38 0.83 -2.00
N GLY A 74 -16.19 1.22 -1.67
CA GLY A 74 -14.96 0.57 -2.11
C GLY A 74 -13.82 0.91 -1.16
N THR A 75 -12.65 0.38 -1.44
CA THR A 75 -11.47 0.66 -0.64
C THR A 75 -10.20 0.46 -1.46
N THR A 76 -9.12 1.08 -1.05
CA THR A 76 -7.79 0.69 -1.49
C THR A 76 -7.36 -0.61 -0.81
N ALA A 77 -6.32 -1.24 -1.30
CA ALA A 77 -5.62 -2.32 -0.60
C ALA A 77 -4.13 -2.28 -0.96
N THR A 78 -3.30 -2.00 0.03
CA THR A 78 -1.84 -2.10 -0.08
C THR A 78 -1.35 -3.10 0.96
N VAL A 79 -0.87 -4.25 0.47
CA VAL A 79 -0.47 -5.41 1.26
C VAL A 79 1.04 -5.58 1.16
N LEU A 80 1.75 -5.60 2.27
CA LEU A 80 3.17 -5.98 2.34
C LEU A 80 3.29 -7.33 3.03
N ILE A 81 3.97 -8.27 2.38
CA ILE A 81 4.40 -9.54 2.98
C ILE A 81 5.92 -9.56 3.02
N LEU A 82 6.46 -9.90 4.19
CA LEU A 82 7.85 -10.22 4.40
C LEU A 82 7.99 -11.75 4.54
N HIS A 83 8.84 -12.35 3.71
CA HIS A 83 9.07 -13.80 3.71
C HIS A 83 10.56 -14.09 3.50
N GLY A 84 11.22 -14.58 4.54
CA GLY A 84 12.66 -14.75 4.54
C GLY A 84 13.38 -13.42 4.23
N ASN A 85 14.22 -13.44 3.20
CA ASN A 85 14.93 -12.25 2.73
C ASN A 85 14.18 -11.48 1.60
N ARG A 86 12.89 -11.70 1.41
CA ARG A 86 12.11 -11.09 0.33
C ARG A 86 10.91 -10.33 0.84
N TYR A 87 10.51 -9.31 0.08
CA TYR A 87 9.21 -8.66 0.24
C TYR A 87 8.35 -8.85 -1.01
N LEU A 88 7.05 -8.88 -0.79
CA LEU A 88 6.02 -8.85 -1.83
C LEU A 88 5.00 -7.79 -1.48
N ILE A 89 4.60 -6.97 -2.47
CA ILE A 89 3.53 -6.00 -2.33
C ILE A 89 2.43 -6.34 -3.33
N GLY A 90 1.20 -6.47 -2.82
CA GLY A 90 -0.02 -6.48 -3.62
C GLY A 90 -0.74 -5.15 -3.46
N HIS A 91 -1.14 -4.52 -4.58
CA HIS A 91 -1.60 -3.14 -4.54
C HIS A 91 -2.81 -2.88 -5.44
N VAL A 92 -3.79 -2.17 -4.89
CA VAL A 92 -4.96 -1.59 -5.59
C VAL A 92 -5.29 -0.25 -4.94
N GLY A 93 -5.38 0.82 -5.72
CA GLY A 93 -5.77 2.15 -5.26
C GLY A 93 -4.63 3.16 -5.31
N ASP A 94 -4.66 4.15 -4.42
CA ASP A 94 -3.70 5.25 -4.30
C ASP A 94 -3.06 5.37 -2.90
N SER A 95 -3.36 4.41 -2.00
CA SER A 95 -2.52 4.19 -0.83
C SER A 95 -1.15 3.69 -1.27
N ARG A 96 -0.07 4.15 -0.65
CA ARG A 96 1.28 3.94 -1.17
C ARG A 96 2.12 3.06 -0.26
N ALA A 97 3.05 2.32 -0.87
CA ALA A 97 4.16 1.68 -0.18
C ALA A 97 5.48 2.27 -0.64
N TYR A 98 6.36 2.55 0.33
CA TYR A 98 7.70 3.11 0.11
C TYR A 98 8.76 2.22 0.76
N LEU A 99 9.99 2.35 0.27
CA LEU A 99 11.19 1.77 0.84
C LEU A 99 12.26 2.85 1.02
N LEU A 100 12.73 3.01 2.26
CA LEU A 100 13.97 3.72 2.56
C LEU A 100 15.11 2.71 2.65
N ARG A 101 16.06 2.78 1.75
CA ARG A 101 17.27 1.93 1.68
C ARG A 101 18.49 2.78 1.37
N ASP A 102 19.56 2.58 2.10
CA ASP A 102 20.84 3.30 1.90
C ASP A 102 20.68 4.83 1.81
N GLY A 103 19.72 5.38 2.56
CA GLY A 103 19.41 6.81 2.56
C GLY A 103 18.57 7.29 1.38
N VAL A 104 18.17 6.41 0.45
CA VAL A 104 17.28 6.75 -0.67
C VAL A 104 15.86 6.27 -0.37
N PHE A 105 14.88 7.16 -0.57
CA PHE A 105 13.46 6.90 -0.34
C PHE A 105 12.76 6.74 -1.69
N HIS A 106 12.16 5.59 -1.91
CA HIS A 106 11.50 5.23 -3.16
C HIS A 106 10.06 4.84 -2.93
N GLN A 107 9.14 5.35 -3.72
CA GLN A 107 7.80 4.79 -3.84
C GLN A 107 7.88 3.47 -4.62
N LEU A 108 7.35 2.40 -4.04
CA LEU A 108 7.35 1.06 -4.64
C LEU A 108 6.07 0.77 -5.44
N THR A 109 4.95 1.36 -5.01
CA THR A 109 3.65 1.23 -5.69
C THR A 109 3.45 2.37 -6.69
N LYS A 110 2.52 2.16 -7.61
CA LYS A 110 2.05 3.18 -8.55
C LYS A 110 0.58 3.42 -8.31
N ASP A 111 0.19 4.67 -8.14
CA ASP A 111 -1.18 5.03 -7.82
C ASP A 111 -2.14 4.67 -8.97
N HIS A 112 -3.27 4.07 -8.65
CA HIS A 112 -4.37 3.90 -9.57
C HIS A 112 -5.30 5.12 -9.48
N SER A 113 -4.82 6.24 -9.97
CA SER A 113 -5.54 7.53 -9.95
C SER A 113 -5.54 8.21 -11.32
N TYR A 114 -6.55 9.04 -11.55
CA TYR A 114 -6.65 9.82 -12.78
C TYR A 114 -5.38 10.65 -13.03
N VAL A 115 -4.87 11.31 -12.00
CA VAL A 115 -3.69 12.17 -12.16
C VAL A 115 -2.42 11.38 -12.46
N GLN A 116 -2.27 10.17 -11.92
CA GLN A 116 -1.15 9.29 -12.25
C GLN A 116 -1.21 8.85 -13.71
N GLU A 117 -2.38 8.52 -14.24
CA GLU A 117 -2.55 8.20 -15.67
C GLU A 117 -2.17 9.40 -16.57
N GLN A 118 -2.48 10.64 -16.13
CA GLN A 118 -2.07 11.84 -16.88
C GLN A 118 -0.55 12.08 -16.81
N VAL A 119 0.09 11.77 -15.69
CA VAL A 119 1.56 11.83 -15.55
C VAL A 119 2.20 10.80 -16.48
N ASP A 120 1.70 9.57 -16.50
CA ASP A 120 2.20 8.50 -17.37
C ASP A 120 2.07 8.82 -18.86
N ALA A 121 0.99 9.49 -19.23
CA ALA A 121 0.75 9.96 -20.60
C ALA A 121 1.54 11.22 -20.96
N GLY A 122 2.29 11.83 -20.00
CA GLY A 122 3.06 13.04 -20.20
C GLY A 122 2.23 14.33 -20.24
N TYR A 123 0.97 14.29 -19.82
CA TYR A 123 0.10 15.47 -19.80
C TYR A 123 0.26 16.30 -18.53
N LEU A 124 0.70 15.69 -17.43
CA LEU A 124 1.00 16.38 -16.17
C LEU A 124 2.40 16.03 -15.68
N THR A 125 3.04 16.98 -14.96
CA THR A 125 4.20 16.65 -14.14
C THR A 125 3.71 16.09 -12.77
N PRO A 126 4.56 15.36 -12.01
CA PRO A 126 4.22 14.92 -10.66
C PRO A 126 3.78 16.07 -9.74
N GLU A 127 4.40 17.23 -9.84
CA GLU A 127 4.06 18.44 -9.06
C GLU A 127 2.68 18.97 -9.45
N GLN A 128 2.34 18.99 -10.73
CA GLN A 128 1.01 19.39 -11.21
C GLN A 128 -0.07 18.41 -10.76
N ALA A 129 0.23 17.11 -10.76
CA ALA A 129 -0.68 16.07 -10.31
C ALA A 129 -1.10 16.25 -8.83
N ARG A 130 -0.16 16.64 -7.95
CA ARG A 130 -0.43 16.85 -6.51
C ARG A 130 -1.47 17.94 -6.22
N THR A 131 -1.52 18.97 -7.05
CA THR A 131 -2.43 20.13 -6.86
C THR A 131 -3.61 20.12 -7.82
N HIS A 132 -3.76 19.05 -8.60
CA HIS A 132 -4.83 18.94 -9.59
C HIS A 132 -6.21 18.80 -8.92
N PRO A 133 -7.29 19.43 -9.44
CA PRO A 133 -8.64 19.30 -8.88
C PRO A 133 -9.16 17.85 -8.77
N TYR A 134 -8.63 16.92 -9.58
CA TYR A 134 -8.96 15.50 -9.58
C TYR A 134 -7.85 14.63 -8.98
N SER A 135 -7.01 15.16 -8.09
CA SER A 135 -5.92 14.43 -7.44
C SER A 135 -6.39 13.24 -6.61
N ASN A 136 -7.62 13.30 -6.09
CA ASN A 136 -8.26 12.26 -5.29
C ASN A 136 -9.17 11.31 -6.10
N VAL A 137 -9.15 11.38 -7.45
CA VAL A 137 -9.98 10.50 -8.28
C VAL A 137 -9.25 9.20 -8.54
N ILE A 138 -9.73 8.13 -7.90
CA ILE A 138 -9.21 6.77 -8.04
C ILE A 138 -9.81 6.09 -9.27
N THR A 139 -8.98 5.42 -10.07
CA THR A 139 -9.41 4.71 -11.28
C THR A 139 -9.52 3.19 -11.07
N ARG A 140 -8.95 2.65 -9.99
CA ARG A 140 -9.05 1.23 -9.61
C ARG A 140 -9.13 1.10 -8.09
N CYS A 141 -10.17 0.44 -7.59
CA CYS A 141 -10.34 0.15 -6.17
C CYS A 141 -10.99 -1.22 -5.95
N VAL A 142 -10.87 -1.73 -4.74
CA VAL A 142 -11.47 -3.00 -4.30
C VAL A 142 -12.95 -2.77 -3.98
N GLY A 143 -13.83 -3.57 -4.58
CA GLY A 143 -15.29 -3.53 -4.34
C GLY A 143 -16.09 -2.68 -5.32
N ALA A 144 -15.46 -1.95 -6.25
CA ALA A 144 -16.18 -1.12 -7.22
C ALA A 144 -16.74 -1.90 -8.42
N SER A 145 -16.14 -3.04 -8.74
CA SER A 145 -16.53 -3.89 -9.86
C SER A 145 -16.44 -5.37 -9.50
N GLY A 146 -17.03 -6.24 -10.32
CA GLY A 146 -17.04 -7.69 -10.07
C GLY A 146 -15.67 -8.36 -10.08
N ASP A 147 -14.68 -7.72 -10.69
CA ASP A 147 -13.28 -8.21 -10.70
C ASP A 147 -12.29 -7.06 -10.52
N VAL A 148 -11.13 -7.36 -9.94
CA VAL A 148 -10.01 -6.45 -9.77
C VAL A 148 -8.69 -7.17 -10.03
N VAL A 149 -7.77 -6.49 -10.70
CA VAL A 149 -6.41 -7.00 -10.92
C VAL A 149 -5.46 -6.18 -10.06
N PRO A 150 -4.87 -6.76 -8.99
CA PRO A 150 -3.87 -6.07 -8.20
C PRO A 150 -2.54 -6.01 -8.95
N ASP A 151 -1.80 -4.91 -8.78
CA ASP A 151 -0.41 -4.84 -9.19
C ASP A 151 0.46 -5.55 -8.14
N ILE A 152 1.47 -6.27 -8.61
CA ILE A 152 2.38 -7.04 -7.75
C ILE A 152 3.80 -6.52 -7.92
N PHE A 153 4.42 -6.16 -6.80
CA PHE A 153 5.82 -5.74 -6.73
C PHE A 153 6.56 -6.66 -5.78
N SER A 154 7.81 -6.99 -6.07
CA SER A 154 8.63 -7.81 -5.19
C SER A 154 10.10 -7.44 -5.25
N GLY A 155 10.82 -7.76 -4.20
CA GLY A 155 12.26 -7.54 -4.14
C GLY A 155 12.88 -8.25 -2.95
N THR A 156 14.18 -7.99 -2.74
CA THR A 156 14.92 -8.51 -1.58
C THR A 156 14.92 -7.53 -0.44
N CYS A 157 14.84 -8.01 0.80
CA CYS A 157 15.05 -7.23 2.00
C CYS A 157 16.54 -7.16 2.34
N ARG A 158 16.95 -6.07 2.97
CA ARG A 158 18.27 -5.89 3.57
C ARG A 158 18.11 -5.41 5.01
N ALA A 159 19.09 -5.69 5.84
CA ALA A 159 19.13 -5.11 7.19
C ALA A 159 19.14 -3.57 7.08
N ASN A 160 18.41 -2.91 7.97
CA ASN A 160 18.14 -1.48 8.01
C ASN A 160 17.20 -0.93 6.90
N ASP A 161 16.60 -1.78 6.07
CA ASP A 161 15.47 -1.34 5.24
C ASP A 161 14.32 -0.84 6.11
N VAL A 162 13.67 0.23 5.67
CA VAL A 162 12.46 0.74 6.32
C VAL A 162 11.37 0.85 5.28
N PHE A 163 10.28 0.09 5.48
CA PHE A 163 9.07 0.20 4.68
C PHE A 163 8.07 1.14 5.35
N LEU A 164 7.40 1.96 4.53
CA LEU A 164 6.25 2.77 4.93
C LEU A 164 5.07 2.39 4.05
N LEU A 165 3.95 2.01 4.66
CA LEU A 165 2.65 1.92 4.00
C LEU A 165 1.79 3.08 4.51
N ALA A 166 1.15 3.82 3.60
CA ALA A 166 0.40 5.02 3.97
C ALA A 166 -0.86 5.19 3.11
N SER A 167 -1.95 5.68 3.73
CA SER A 167 -3.09 6.20 2.99
C SER A 167 -2.78 7.59 2.41
N ASP A 168 -3.62 8.06 1.49
CA ASP A 168 -3.52 9.38 0.87
C ASP A 168 -3.70 10.53 1.88
N GLY A 169 -4.43 10.31 2.99
CA GLY A 169 -4.50 11.27 4.10
C GLY A 169 -3.14 11.61 4.71
N LEU A 170 -2.13 10.72 4.60
CA LEU A 170 -0.75 11.04 4.92
C LEU A 170 -0.02 11.66 3.72
N THR A 171 0.00 10.97 2.59
CA THR A 171 0.85 11.33 1.43
C THR A 171 0.33 12.54 0.65
N GLY A 172 -0.95 12.84 0.75
CA GLY A 172 -1.55 14.08 0.26
C GLY A 172 -1.15 15.31 1.08
N MET A 173 -0.93 15.13 2.40
CA MET A 173 -0.55 16.23 3.30
C MET A 173 0.96 16.41 3.44
N VAL A 174 1.73 15.32 3.41
CA VAL A 174 3.18 15.34 3.67
C VAL A 174 3.91 14.87 2.41
N GLU A 175 4.80 15.72 1.90
CA GLU A 175 5.59 15.41 0.71
C GLU A 175 6.64 14.33 0.99
N ASP A 176 7.05 13.61 -0.06
CA ASP A 176 7.99 12.50 0.03
C ASP A 176 9.31 12.87 0.67
N ASP A 177 9.85 14.06 0.39
CA ASP A 177 11.07 14.57 1.01
C ASP A 177 10.93 14.75 2.52
N ALA A 178 9.76 15.20 3.00
CA ALA A 178 9.49 15.35 4.43
C ALA A 178 9.29 13.98 5.10
N LEU A 179 8.62 13.03 4.45
CA LEU A 179 8.51 11.65 4.92
C LEU A 179 9.88 10.99 5.01
N ALA A 180 10.71 11.16 3.98
CA ALA A 180 12.09 10.70 3.96
C ALA A 180 12.93 11.29 5.12
N ALA A 181 12.79 12.59 5.37
CA ALA A 181 13.51 13.26 6.45
C ALA A 181 13.10 12.72 7.83
N ILE A 182 11.81 12.43 8.05
CA ILE A 182 11.32 11.84 9.30
C ILE A 182 11.90 10.44 9.49
N LEU A 183 11.90 9.57 8.45
CA LEU A 183 12.42 8.21 8.53
C LEU A 183 13.94 8.13 8.69
N LYS A 184 14.68 9.11 8.15
CA LYS A 184 16.15 9.22 8.32
C LYS A 184 16.56 9.72 9.68
N ALA A 185 15.66 10.38 10.41
CA ALA A 185 15.96 10.87 11.76
C ALA A 185 16.09 9.71 12.75
N GLN A 186 16.90 9.90 13.80
CA GLN A 186 16.99 8.91 14.88
C GLN A 186 15.61 8.70 15.53
N GLY A 187 15.21 7.44 15.71
CA GLY A 187 13.94 7.09 16.32
C GLY A 187 13.61 5.61 16.21
N SER A 188 12.45 5.27 16.73
CA SER A 188 11.79 3.98 16.52
C SER A 188 10.66 4.12 15.51
N PRO A 189 10.16 3.01 14.93
CA PRO A 189 9.01 3.03 14.04
C PRO A 189 7.80 3.80 14.61
N GLU A 190 7.51 3.63 15.91
CA GLU A 190 6.38 4.31 16.58
C GLU A 190 6.59 5.84 16.57
N LYS A 191 7.81 6.30 16.91
CA LYS A 191 8.14 7.74 16.92
C LYS A 191 8.07 8.35 15.51
N TRP A 192 8.42 7.60 14.48
CA TRP A 192 8.31 8.05 13.10
C TRP A 192 6.84 8.18 12.69
N VAL A 193 5.99 7.18 13.02
CA VAL A 193 4.54 7.26 12.78
C VAL A 193 3.94 8.47 13.50
N ASP A 194 4.23 8.66 14.80
CA ASP A 194 3.73 9.81 15.56
C ASP A 194 4.10 11.16 14.92
N ARG A 195 5.33 11.29 14.43
CA ARG A 195 5.80 12.50 13.73
C ARG A 195 5.09 12.72 12.41
N MET A 196 4.89 11.65 11.61
CA MET A 196 4.18 11.72 10.33
C MET A 196 2.72 12.13 10.52
N VAL A 197 2.01 11.50 11.46
CA VAL A 197 0.61 11.84 11.78
C VAL A 197 0.51 13.26 12.32
N SER A 198 1.40 13.67 13.20
CA SER A 198 1.44 15.04 13.72
C SER A 198 1.70 16.07 12.63
N GLU A 199 2.61 15.78 11.69
CA GLU A 199 2.92 16.67 10.57
C GLU A 199 1.74 16.77 9.59
N ALA A 200 1.08 15.66 9.25
CA ALA A 200 -0.10 15.66 8.40
C ALA A 200 -1.25 16.47 9.04
N ASN A 201 -1.50 16.30 10.33
CA ASN A 201 -2.50 17.08 11.07
C ASN A 201 -2.15 18.57 11.10
N ARG A 202 -0.86 18.93 11.30
CA ARG A 202 -0.39 20.32 11.29
C ARG A 202 -0.61 21.00 9.91
N ARG A 203 -0.56 20.21 8.83
CA ARG A 203 -0.81 20.68 7.46
C ARG A 203 -2.29 20.73 7.07
N GLY A 204 -3.18 20.35 7.97
CA GLY A 204 -4.64 20.49 7.77
C GLY A 204 -5.44 19.26 8.15
N GLY A 205 -4.86 18.03 8.06
CA GLY A 205 -5.54 16.80 8.45
C GLY A 205 -6.88 16.64 7.74
N LEU A 206 -6.89 16.77 6.41
CA LEU A 206 -8.13 16.84 5.62
C LEU A 206 -8.83 15.49 5.47
N ASP A 207 -8.13 14.38 5.76
CA ASP A 207 -8.65 13.03 5.66
C ASP A 207 -8.12 12.13 6.78
N ASN A 208 -8.61 10.88 6.85
CA ASN A 208 -8.14 9.87 7.78
C ASN A 208 -6.68 9.50 7.47
N ILE A 209 -5.82 9.54 8.50
CA ILE A 209 -4.40 9.30 8.34
C ILE A 209 -4.06 7.90 8.83
N THR A 210 -3.60 7.04 7.92
CA THR A 210 -3.11 5.70 8.26
C THR A 210 -1.66 5.57 7.84
N ALA A 211 -0.80 5.10 8.75
CA ALA A 211 0.60 4.80 8.47
C ALA A 211 1.07 3.54 9.20
N ILE A 212 1.81 2.69 8.50
CA ILE A 212 2.53 1.54 9.08
C ILE A 212 3.99 1.68 8.69
N VAL A 213 4.89 1.66 9.69
CA VAL A 213 6.34 1.64 9.47
C VAL A 213 6.90 0.30 9.93
N VAL A 214 7.65 -0.35 9.04
CA VAL A 214 8.30 -1.63 9.31
C VAL A 214 9.80 -1.48 9.08
N ARG A 215 10.61 -1.69 10.12
CA ARG A 215 12.07 -1.70 10.03
C ARG A 215 12.57 -3.13 10.03
N ILE A 216 13.47 -3.44 9.11
CA ILE A 216 14.14 -4.73 9.03
C ILE A 216 15.42 -4.67 9.86
N ASP A 217 15.42 -5.28 11.02
CA ASP A 217 16.61 -5.31 11.90
C ASP A 217 17.59 -6.42 11.45
N GLU A 218 17.07 -7.60 11.07
CA GLU A 218 17.85 -8.74 10.59
C GLU A 218 17.16 -9.37 9.38
N VAL A 219 17.92 -10.01 8.54
CA VAL A 219 17.42 -10.72 7.35
C VAL A 219 17.87 -12.17 7.44
N ASP A 220 16.95 -13.09 7.25
CA ASP A 220 17.26 -14.52 7.15
C ASP A 220 18.23 -14.79 5.99
N ALA A 221 19.03 -15.86 6.13
CA ALA A 221 19.89 -16.31 5.06
C ALA A 221 19.08 -16.56 3.77
N PRO A 222 19.65 -16.26 2.57
CA PRO A 222 18.90 -16.41 1.33
C PRO A 222 18.36 -17.83 1.19
N THR A 223 17.05 -17.95 1.00
CA THR A 223 16.41 -19.21 0.63
C THR A 223 16.91 -19.60 -0.76
N PRO A 224 17.27 -20.88 -1.00
CA PRO A 224 17.84 -21.34 -2.28
C PRO A 224 16.79 -21.47 -3.41
N ASP A 225 15.88 -20.53 -3.54
CA ASP A 225 14.96 -20.49 -4.67
C ASP A 225 15.59 -19.71 -5.83
N GLY A 226 16.03 -20.46 -6.83
CA GLY A 226 16.75 -19.98 -7.99
C GLY A 226 15.91 -19.18 -8.98
N VAL A 227 15.45 -18.00 -8.59
CA VAL A 227 14.88 -17.03 -9.53
C VAL A 227 15.68 -15.74 -9.45
N THR A 228 16.38 -15.42 -10.53
CA THR A 228 17.05 -14.16 -10.77
C THR A 228 16.00 -13.03 -10.82
N THR A 229 15.98 -12.21 -9.79
CA THR A 229 15.19 -11.00 -9.76
C THR A 229 15.80 -9.94 -10.69
N GLN A 230 15.00 -9.38 -11.55
CA GLN A 230 15.29 -8.07 -12.11
C GLN A 230 15.22 -7.07 -10.95
N ASP A 231 16.36 -6.55 -10.55
CA ASP A 231 16.44 -5.38 -9.69
C ASP A 231 15.63 -4.26 -10.33
N VAL A 232 14.88 -3.52 -9.51
CA VAL A 232 14.19 -2.30 -9.94
C VAL A 232 15.19 -1.46 -10.75
N PRO A 233 14.90 -1.12 -12.02
CA PRO A 233 15.85 -0.39 -12.83
C PRO A 233 16.11 0.97 -12.20
N ALA A 234 17.38 1.29 -12.01
CA ALA A 234 17.87 2.60 -11.62
C ALA A 234 17.72 3.57 -12.81
N SER A 235 16.48 3.89 -13.20
CA SER A 235 16.22 4.85 -14.27
C SER A 235 14.91 5.57 -14.04
N GLN A 236 15.00 6.63 -13.28
CA GLN A 236 14.37 7.91 -13.59
C GLN A 236 15.14 8.97 -12.80
N ARG A 237 16.19 9.49 -13.47
CA ARG A 237 16.79 10.77 -13.13
C ARG A 237 16.01 11.87 -13.82
#